data_7bebf761ce656666ad5ee0a769eca92d
#
_entry.id   7bebf761ce656666ad5ee0a769eca92d
#
_cell.length_a   1.000
_cell.length_b   1.000
_cell.length_c   1.000
_cell.angle_alpha   90.00
_cell.angle_beta   90.00
_cell.angle_gamma   90.00
#
_symmetry.space_group_name_H-M   'P 1'
#
loop_
_entity.id
_entity.type
_entity.pdbx_description
1 polymer ?
#
loop_
_entity_poly.entity_id
_entity_poly.type
_entity_poly.pdbx_seq_one_letter_code
_entity_poly.pdbx_strand_id
1 'polypeptide(L)'
;SGVTFGAIPSVDLAAIDAIDVNADKEKAVNNNYNLISLRSSTGGGMTDFQARTTKTTTQTENRLRNVEYSENAVRSDIQALYDQILEKRAAYDAAKTAYESGKMVWDAAQIQKQNGSLSQIQYLQQELAWLTTESGYHCAGLELQQAIQNYRWAVAGAAVSVS
;
A
#
# COMPACT_ATOMS: atom_id res chain seq x y z
N SER A 1 -9.72 -32.52 12.50
CA SER A 1 -9.36 -31.94 11.20
C SER A 1 -8.83 -30.53 11.45
N GLY A 2 -7.49 -30.42 11.52
CA GLY A 2 -6.84 -29.14 11.70
C GLY A 2 -6.92 -28.33 10.41
N VAL A 3 -7.36 -27.08 10.52
CA VAL A 3 -7.22 -26.09 9.44
C VAL A 3 -5.72 -25.72 9.40
N THR A 4 -5.02 -26.13 8.36
CA THR A 4 -3.66 -25.65 8.09
C THR A 4 -3.75 -24.42 7.20
N PHE A 5 -3.34 -23.28 7.74
CA PHE A 5 -3.14 -22.10 6.90
C PHE A 5 -1.97 -22.38 5.94
N GLY A 6 -2.09 -21.92 4.69
CA GLY A 6 -1.00 -21.99 3.72
C GLY A 6 0.22 -21.20 4.21
N ALA A 7 1.35 -21.38 3.54
CA ALA A 7 2.58 -20.64 3.88
C ALA A 7 2.33 -19.14 3.92
N ILE A 8 2.83 -18.47 4.97
CA ILE A 8 2.75 -17.02 5.11
C ILE A 8 3.50 -16.40 3.91
N PRO A 9 2.84 -15.53 3.12
CA PRO A 9 3.53 -14.86 2.02
C PRO A 9 4.71 -14.07 2.58
N SER A 10 5.91 -14.31 2.06
CA SER A 10 7.08 -13.53 2.43
C SER A 10 6.91 -12.10 1.91
N VAL A 11 6.86 -11.13 2.82
CA VAL A 11 6.88 -9.71 2.46
C VAL A 11 8.33 -9.29 2.23
N ASP A 12 8.62 -8.72 1.07
CA ASP A 12 9.94 -8.18 0.77
C ASP A 12 10.12 -6.82 1.45
N LEU A 13 10.59 -6.83 2.69
CA LEU A 13 10.85 -5.62 3.48
C LEU A 13 12.00 -4.78 2.89
N ALA A 14 12.97 -5.42 2.24
CA ALA A 14 14.09 -4.73 1.61
C ALA A 14 13.62 -3.85 0.43
N ALA A 15 12.56 -4.27 -0.27
CA ALA A 15 11.97 -3.45 -1.32
C ALA A 15 11.31 -2.17 -0.79
N ILE A 16 10.85 -2.15 0.46
CA ILE A 16 10.29 -0.95 1.11
C ILE A 16 11.42 0.03 1.45
N ASP A 17 12.52 -0.49 1.99
CA ASP A 17 13.67 0.34 2.40
C ASP A 17 14.38 0.96 1.18
N ALA A 18 14.21 0.39 -0.01
CA ALA A 18 14.76 0.88 -1.27
C ALA A 18 13.89 1.94 -1.98
N ILE A 19 12.71 2.27 -1.44
CA ILE A 19 11.82 3.26 -2.05
C ILE A 19 12.40 4.67 -1.92
N ASP A 20 12.64 5.33 -3.04
CA ASP A 20 12.88 6.78 -3.12
C ASP A 20 11.58 7.48 -3.50
N VAL A 21 10.84 7.91 -2.48
CA VAL A 21 9.52 8.54 -2.65
C VAL A 21 9.59 9.82 -3.49
N ASN A 22 10.69 10.56 -3.44
CA ASN A 22 10.83 11.78 -4.22
C ASN A 22 11.05 11.49 -5.71
N ALA A 23 11.93 10.53 -6.02
CA ALA A 23 12.11 10.06 -7.39
C ALA A 23 10.82 9.44 -7.94
N ASP A 24 10.08 8.71 -7.14
CA ASP A 24 8.85 8.05 -7.55
C ASP A 24 7.68 9.03 -7.74
N LYS A 25 7.62 10.14 -6.99
CA LYS A 25 6.68 11.24 -7.25
C LYS A 25 6.85 11.81 -8.66
N GLU A 26 8.10 12.07 -9.07
CA GLU A 26 8.37 12.60 -10.41
C GLU A 26 8.09 11.56 -11.51
N LYS A 27 8.37 10.28 -11.26
CA LYS A 27 7.96 9.20 -12.18
C LYS A 27 6.45 9.13 -12.33
N ALA A 28 5.70 9.19 -11.22
CA ALA A 28 4.24 9.13 -11.24
C ALA A 28 3.64 10.30 -12.02
N VAL A 29 4.15 11.53 -11.81
CA VAL A 29 3.73 12.73 -12.56
C VAL A 29 4.00 12.57 -14.06
N ASN A 30 5.12 11.97 -14.44
CA ASN A 30 5.48 11.76 -15.85
C ASN A 30 4.71 10.60 -16.50
N ASN A 31 4.32 9.59 -15.74
CA ASN A 31 3.61 8.41 -16.23
C ASN A 31 2.09 8.58 -16.22
N ASN A 32 1.56 9.60 -15.52
CA ASN A 32 0.11 9.78 -15.39
C ASN A 32 -0.51 10.21 -16.73
N TYR A 33 -1.35 9.32 -17.29
CA TYR A 33 -1.98 9.53 -18.60
C TYR A 33 -2.83 10.80 -18.65
N ASN A 34 -3.56 11.11 -17.59
CA ASN A 34 -4.41 12.32 -17.52
C ASN A 34 -3.55 13.60 -17.55
N LEU A 35 -2.42 13.60 -16.86
CA LEU A 35 -1.47 14.71 -16.89
C LEU A 35 -0.80 14.86 -18.26
N ILE A 36 -0.42 13.76 -18.90
CA ILE A 36 0.13 13.76 -20.25
C ILE A 36 -0.88 14.37 -21.21
N SER A 37 -2.15 13.94 -21.15
CA SER A 37 -3.23 14.48 -21.96
C SER A 37 -3.49 15.96 -21.68
N LEU A 38 -3.51 16.36 -20.39
CA LEU A 38 -3.73 17.75 -19.98
C LEU A 38 -2.61 18.67 -20.46
N ARG A 39 -1.35 18.25 -20.34
CA ARG A 39 -0.16 18.97 -20.83
C ARG A 39 -0.18 19.10 -22.35
N SER A 40 -0.51 18.04 -23.08
CA SER A 40 -0.60 18.05 -24.54
C SER A 40 -1.72 18.96 -25.05
N SER A 41 -2.84 19.02 -24.36
CA SER A 41 -3.95 19.94 -24.69
C SER A 41 -3.61 21.40 -24.39
N THR A 42 -2.66 21.66 -23.49
CA THR A 42 -2.21 22.99 -23.09
C THR A 42 -1.15 23.53 -24.04
N GLY A 43 -0.26 22.65 -24.53
CA GLY A 43 0.70 22.97 -25.60
C GLY A 43 -0.01 22.94 -26.95
N GLY A 44 -0.74 23.99 -27.31
CA GLY A 44 -1.53 24.02 -28.53
C GLY A 44 -0.75 23.56 -29.75
N GLY A 45 -1.17 22.43 -30.34
CA GLY A 45 -0.65 21.94 -31.59
C GLY A 45 -0.68 23.03 -32.64
N MET A 46 0.46 23.31 -33.24
CA MET A 46 0.71 24.33 -34.24
C MET A 46 0.20 23.83 -35.62
N THR A 47 -1.08 23.53 -35.73
CA THR A 47 -1.69 23.10 -37.00
C THR A 47 -3.04 23.71 -37.31
N ASP A 48 -3.42 24.79 -36.63
CA ASP A 48 -4.58 25.56 -37.11
C ASP A 48 -4.20 27.02 -37.33
N PHE A 49 -3.71 27.27 -38.55
CA PHE A 49 -3.34 28.61 -39.02
C PHE A 49 -4.55 29.53 -39.22
N GLN A 50 -5.77 29.06 -39.00
CA GLN A 50 -7.01 29.80 -39.18
C GLN A 50 -7.84 30.10 -37.91
N ALA A 51 -7.52 29.50 -36.79
CA ALA A 51 -8.14 29.85 -35.52
C ALA A 51 -7.20 30.70 -34.66
N ARG A 52 -6.79 31.87 -35.12
CA ARG A 52 -6.27 32.95 -34.28
C ARG A 52 -7.37 33.54 -33.40
N THR A 53 -8.02 32.76 -32.60
CA THR A 53 -8.57 33.26 -31.36
C THR A 53 -7.39 33.37 -30.39
N THR A 54 -6.94 34.60 -30.17
CA THR A 54 -6.07 34.97 -29.06
C THR A 54 -6.65 34.31 -27.79
N LYS A 55 -6.13 33.13 -27.40
CA LYS A 55 -6.36 32.61 -26.08
C LYS A 55 -5.90 33.72 -25.14
N THR A 56 -6.82 34.28 -24.36
CA THR A 56 -6.47 35.35 -23.45
C THR A 56 -5.38 34.84 -22.52
N THR A 57 -4.42 35.68 -22.18
CA THR A 57 -3.33 35.38 -21.23
C THR A 57 -3.88 34.66 -19.98
N THR A 58 -5.03 35.13 -19.49
CA THR A 58 -5.76 34.54 -18.36
C THR A 58 -6.19 33.09 -18.59
N GLN A 59 -6.61 32.70 -19.80
CA GLN A 59 -6.97 31.30 -20.08
C GLN A 59 -5.76 30.38 -20.09
N THR A 60 -4.64 30.87 -20.59
CA THR A 60 -3.36 30.13 -20.58
C THR A 60 -2.85 29.97 -19.16
N GLU A 61 -2.87 31.03 -18.36
CA GLU A 61 -2.49 31.00 -16.95
C GLU A 61 -3.36 30.04 -16.14
N ASN A 62 -4.70 30.05 -16.33
CA ASN A 62 -5.60 29.14 -15.64
C ASN A 62 -5.33 27.67 -16.00
N ARG A 63 -4.98 27.38 -17.28
CA ARG A 63 -4.60 26.03 -17.70
C ARG A 63 -3.30 25.58 -17.06
N LEU A 64 -2.29 26.46 -17.02
CA LEU A 64 -1.01 26.13 -16.36
C LEU A 64 -1.22 25.88 -14.86
N ARG A 65 -2.03 26.67 -14.18
CA ARG A 65 -2.40 26.42 -12.77
C ARG A 65 -3.12 25.09 -12.57
N ASN A 66 -4.00 24.68 -13.50
CA ASN A 66 -4.68 23.40 -13.44
C ASN A 66 -3.70 22.23 -13.62
N VAL A 67 -2.70 22.38 -14.51
CA VAL A 67 -1.64 21.37 -14.66
C VAL A 67 -0.85 21.26 -13.36
N GLU A 68 -0.37 22.37 -12.82
CA GLU A 68 0.40 22.41 -11.56
C GLU A 68 -0.40 21.84 -10.38
N TYR A 69 -1.69 22.19 -10.26
CA TYR A 69 -2.56 21.62 -9.24
C TYR A 69 -2.69 20.10 -9.38
N SER A 70 -2.88 19.61 -10.61
CA SER A 70 -3.00 18.17 -10.85
C SER A 70 -1.70 17.42 -10.62
N GLU A 71 -0.55 18.02 -10.94
CA GLU A 71 0.77 17.46 -10.60
C GLU A 71 0.99 17.35 -9.09
N ASN A 72 0.62 18.40 -8.36
CA ASN A 72 0.73 18.40 -6.90
C ASN A 72 -0.23 17.39 -6.25
N ALA A 73 -1.43 17.19 -6.83
CA ALA A 73 -2.33 16.15 -6.39
C ALA A 73 -1.70 14.75 -6.55
N VAL A 74 -1.11 14.45 -7.71
CA VAL A 74 -0.41 13.17 -7.92
C VAL A 74 0.75 12.99 -6.93
N ARG A 75 1.56 14.03 -6.69
CA ARG A 75 2.64 13.97 -5.70
C ARG A 75 2.14 13.69 -4.29
N SER A 76 1.00 14.30 -3.93
CA SER A 76 0.33 14.08 -2.64
C SER A 76 -0.19 12.65 -2.50
N ASP A 77 -0.79 12.10 -3.56
CA ASP A 77 -1.31 10.73 -3.57
C ASP A 77 -0.17 9.70 -3.40
N ILE A 78 0.96 9.90 -4.09
CA ILE A 78 2.15 9.05 -3.91
C ILE A 78 2.68 9.13 -2.47
N GLN A 79 2.70 10.31 -1.87
CA GLN A 79 3.10 10.44 -0.47
C GLN A 79 2.15 9.68 0.46
N ALA A 80 0.85 9.85 0.28
CA ALA A 80 -0.16 9.16 1.09
C ALA A 80 -0.06 7.62 0.97
N LEU A 81 0.18 7.10 -0.24
CA LEU A 81 0.39 5.67 -0.45
C LEU A 81 1.69 5.17 0.20
N TYR A 82 2.73 5.97 0.21
CA TYR A 82 3.96 5.63 0.92
C TYR A 82 3.75 5.61 2.45
N ASP A 83 3.04 6.60 2.97
CA ASP A 83 2.71 6.65 4.40
C ASP A 83 1.84 5.44 4.82
N GLN A 84 0.92 4.98 3.96
CA GLN A 84 0.19 3.73 4.16
C GLN A 84 1.12 2.50 4.21
N ILE A 85 2.15 2.42 3.36
CA ILE A 85 3.13 1.33 3.43
C ILE A 85 3.82 1.33 4.79
N LEU A 86 4.23 2.49 5.30
CA LEU A 86 4.89 2.59 6.61
C LEU A 86 3.97 2.19 7.75
N GLU A 87 2.69 2.59 7.70
CA GLU A 87 1.67 2.18 8.67
C GLU A 87 1.45 0.66 8.65
N LYS A 88 1.24 0.07 7.46
CA LYS A 88 1.04 -1.37 7.30
C LYS A 88 2.29 -2.17 7.68
N ARG A 89 3.49 -1.63 7.45
CA ARG A 89 4.73 -2.24 7.93
C ARG A 89 4.79 -2.29 9.46
N ALA A 90 4.45 -1.20 10.13
CA ALA A 90 4.42 -1.17 11.60
C ALA A 90 3.38 -2.17 12.16
N ALA A 91 2.21 -2.27 11.53
CA ALA A 91 1.19 -3.26 11.89
C ALA A 91 1.66 -4.70 11.66
N TYR A 92 2.36 -4.97 10.56
CA TYR A 92 2.96 -6.28 10.26
C TYR A 92 4.03 -6.67 11.29
N ASP A 93 4.93 -5.75 11.67
CA ASP A 93 5.98 -6.00 12.66
C ASP A 93 5.37 -6.27 14.06
N ALA A 94 4.31 -5.54 14.43
CA ALA A 94 3.56 -5.81 15.65
C ALA A 94 2.86 -7.18 15.63
N ALA A 95 2.21 -7.52 14.51
CA ALA A 95 1.56 -8.81 14.33
C ALA A 95 2.56 -9.98 14.34
N LYS A 96 3.76 -9.77 13.77
CA LYS A 96 4.86 -10.75 13.81
C LYS A 96 5.31 -11.01 15.25
N THR A 97 5.52 -9.96 16.02
CA THR A 97 5.90 -10.08 17.44
C THR A 97 4.83 -10.82 18.25
N ALA A 98 3.55 -10.50 18.00
CA ALA A 98 2.43 -11.20 18.63
C ALA A 98 2.38 -12.69 18.22
N TYR A 99 2.63 -12.99 16.94
CA TYR A 99 2.72 -14.36 16.43
C TYR A 99 3.83 -15.15 17.12
N GLU A 100 5.05 -14.60 17.20
CA GLU A 100 6.19 -15.27 17.84
C GLU A 100 5.91 -15.53 19.34
N SER A 101 5.33 -14.56 20.05
CA SER A 101 4.94 -14.72 21.46
C SER A 101 3.79 -15.73 21.62
N GLY A 102 2.77 -15.65 20.78
CA GLY A 102 1.63 -16.57 20.76
C GLY A 102 2.04 -18.00 20.48
N LYS A 103 3.02 -18.19 19.58
CA LYS A 103 3.58 -19.51 19.28
C LYS A 103 4.22 -20.15 20.52
N MET A 104 5.00 -19.41 21.30
CA MET A 104 5.62 -19.92 22.52
C MET A 104 4.56 -20.35 23.54
N VAL A 105 3.49 -19.56 23.70
CA VAL A 105 2.37 -19.89 24.61
C VAL A 105 1.62 -21.13 24.13
N TRP A 106 1.40 -21.23 22.83
CA TRP A 106 0.74 -22.39 22.21
C TRP A 106 1.56 -23.68 22.37
N ASP A 107 2.86 -23.62 22.09
CA ASP A 107 3.77 -24.76 22.24
C ASP A 107 3.78 -25.25 23.72
N ALA A 108 3.79 -24.33 24.69
CA ALA A 108 3.67 -24.64 26.09
C ALA A 108 2.33 -25.30 26.46
N ALA A 109 1.22 -24.79 25.91
CA ALA A 109 -0.11 -25.35 26.13
C ALA A 109 -0.25 -26.78 25.58
N GLN A 110 0.37 -27.08 24.45
CA GLN A 110 0.41 -28.44 23.90
C GLN A 110 1.13 -29.43 24.86
N ILE A 111 2.29 -29.02 25.41
CA ILE A 111 3.04 -29.82 26.38
C ILE A 111 2.22 -30.03 27.66
N GLN A 112 1.58 -28.98 28.20
CA GLN A 112 0.73 -29.08 29.39
C GLN A 112 -0.46 -29.99 29.15
N LYS A 113 -1.07 -29.97 27.97
CA LYS A 113 -2.15 -30.89 27.60
C LYS A 113 -1.70 -32.34 27.57
N GLN A 114 -0.51 -32.61 26.98
CA GLN A 114 0.06 -33.97 26.95
C GLN A 114 0.38 -34.50 28.34
N ASN A 115 0.79 -33.62 29.26
CA ASN A 115 1.08 -33.98 30.65
C ASN A 115 -0.18 -34.03 31.54
N GLY A 116 -1.36 -33.80 30.97
CA GLY A 116 -2.64 -33.81 31.73
C GLY A 116 -2.83 -32.62 32.66
N SER A 117 -1.98 -31.58 32.56
CA SER A 117 -2.02 -30.40 33.45
C SER A 117 -3.01 -29.33 32.97
N LEU A 118 -3.54 -29.46 31.74
CA LEU A 118 -4.46 -28.48 31.14
C LEU A 118 -5.83 -29.14 30.88
N SER A 119 -6.92 -28.50 31.34
CA SER A 119 -8.26 -28.95 31.02
C SER A 119 -8.58 -28.81 29.56
N GLN A 120 -9.59 -29.53 29.05
CA GLN A 120 -10.02 -29.46 27.67
C GLN A 120 -10.50 -28.05 27.30
N ILE A 121 -11.19 -27.38 28.20
CA ILE A 121 -11.71 -26.01 27.96
C ILE A 121 -10.55 -25.02 27.84
N GLN A 122 -9.59 -25.09 28.74
CA GLN A 122 -8.42 -24.23 28.72
C GLN A 122 -7.57 -24.46 27.45
N TYR A 123 -7.41 -25.71 27.03
CA TYR A 123 -6.70 -26.03 25.79
C TYR A 123 -7.38 -25.42 24.57
N LEU A 124 -8.70 -25.55 24.44
CA LEU A 124 -9.47 -24.94 23.34
C LEU A 124 -9.40 -23.41 23.34
N GLN A 125 -9.34 -22.80 24.54
CA GLN A 125 -9.14 -21.33 24.63
C GLN A 125 -7.77 -20.90 24.12
N GLN A 126 -6.71 -21.65 24.44
CA GLN A 126 -5.37 -21.39 23.94
C GLN A 126 -5.28 -21.63 22.43
N GLU A 127 -5.93 -22.68 21.93
CA GLU A 127 -6.01 -22.94 20.47
C GLU A 127 -6.69 -21.79 19.73
N LEU A 128 -7.82 -21.30 20.25
CA LEU A 128 -8.52 -20.17 19.65
C LEU A 128 -7.65 -18.89 19.65
N ALA A 129 -6.98 -18.61 20.77
CA ALA A 129 -6.08 -17.47 20.88
C ALA A 129 -4.92 -17.57 19.87
N TRP A 130 -4.34 -18.75 19.73
CA TRP A 130 -3.30 -19.03 18.73
C TRP A 130 -3.79 -18.81 17.31
N LEU A 131 -4.90 -19.42 16.91
CA LEU A 131 -5.47 -19.27 15.57
C LEU A 131 -5.83 -17.82 15.23
N THR A 132 -6.30 -17.05 16.22
CA THR A 132 -6.58 -15.62 16.05
C THR A 132 -5.29 -14.84 15.78
N THR A 133 -4.23 -15.12 16.53
CA THR A 133 -2.93 -14.46 16.37
C THR A 133 -2.28 -14.83 15.03
N GLU A 134 -2.33 -16.10 14.64
CA GLU A 134 -1.83 -16.58 13.35
C GLU A 134 -2.57 -15.92 12.19
N SER A 135 -3.90 -15.89 12.24
CA SER A 135 -4.73 -15.21 11.24
C SER A 135 -4.42 -13.73 11.15
N GLY A 136 -4.24 -13.04 12.28
CA GLY A 136 -3.87 -11.63 12.34
C GLY A 136 -2.54 -11.35 11.64
N TYR A 137 -1.54 -12.21 11.84
CA TYR A 137 -0.25 -12.09 11.17
C TYR A 137 -0.35 -12.29 9.65
N HIS A 138 -1.13 -13.28 9.19
CA HIS A 138 -1.39 -13.49 7.77
C HIS A 138 -2.09 -12.28 7.13
N CYS A 139 -3.14 -11.76 7.79
CA CYS A 139 -3.86 -10.58 7.30
C CYS A 139 -2.94 -9.36 7.19
N ALA A 140 -2.14 -9.08 8.21
CA ALA A 140 -1.20 -7.96 8.20
C ALA A 140 -0.17 -8.08 7.05
N GLY A 141 0.31 -9.30 6.75
CA GLY A 141 1.18 -9.57 5.62
C GLY A 141 0.52 -9.28 4.26
N LEU A 142 -0.73 -9.69 4.08
CA LEU A 142 -1.49 -9.43 2.86
C LEU A 142 -1.79 -7.93 2.68
N GLU A 143 -2.18 -7.23 3.77
CA GLU A 143 -2.43 -5.79 3.72
C GLU A 143 -1.17 -5.00 3.35
N LEU A 144 -0.02 -5.37 3.89
CA LEU A 144 1.26 -4.75 3.52
C LEU A 144 1.61 -5.00 2.06
N GLN A 145 1.43 -6.23 1.56
CA GLN A 145 1.65 -6.54 0.14
C GLN A 145 0.71 -5.74 -0.76
N GLN A 146 -0.55 -5.60 -0.38
CA GLN A 146 -1.51 -4.80 -1.14
C GLN A 146 -1.12 -3.32 -1.17
N ALA A 147 -0.67 -2.75 -0.04
CA ALA A 147 -0.19 -1.37 0.01
C ALA A 147 1.01 -1.14 -0.92
N ILE A 148 1.98 -2.07 -0.93
CA ILE A 148 3.13 -2.02 -1.84
C ILE A 148 2.69 -2.10 -3.31
N GLN A 149 1.74 -2.94 -3.65
CA GLN A 149 1.23 -3.07 -5.02
C GLN A 149 0.49 -1.80 -5.46
N ASN A 150 -0.37 -1.24 -4.60
CA ASN A 150 -1.07 0.01 -4.89
C ASN A 150 -0.09 1.16 -5.16
N TYR A 151 0.95 1.27 -4.33
CA TYR A 151 2.02 2.25 -4.55
C TYR A 151 2.72 2.06 -5.89
N ARG A 152 3.12 0.84 -6.22
CA ARG A 152 3.79 0.54 -7.50
C ARG A 152 2.92 0.87 -8.71
N TRP A 153 1.62 0.56 -8.65
CA TRP A 153 0.68 0.91 -9.72
C TRP A 153 0.49 2.40 -9.86
N ALA A 154 0.39 3.13 -8.76
CA ALA A 154 0.29 4.59 -8.79
C ALA A 154 1.54 5.23 -9.41
N VAL A 155 2.74 4.77 -9.05
CA VAL A 155 4.00 5.22 -9.67
C VAL A 155 4.07 4.89 -11.16
N ALA A 156 3.48 3.77 -11.58
CA ALA A 156 3.37 3.40 -12.99
C ALA A 156 2.30 4.21 -13.75
N GLY A 157 1.55 5.08 -13.08
CA GLY A 157 0.54 5.95 -13.69
C GLY A 157 -0.88 5.39 -13.71
N ALA A 158 -1.13 4.26 -13.02
CA ALA A 158 -2.48 3.74 -12.85
C ALA A 158 -3.25 4.57 -11.81
N ALA A 159 -4.55 4.78 -12.05
CA ALA A 159 -5.43 5.38 -11.06
C ALA A 159 -5.65 4.38 -9.92
N VAL A 160 -5.15 4.70 -8.73
CA VAL A 160 -5.37 3.93 -7.49
C VAL A 160 -6.14 4.81 -6.53
N SER A 161 -7.28 4.30 -6.02
CA SER A 161 -8.01 5.00 -4.97
C SER A 161 -7.31 4.80 -3.63
N VAL A 162 -6.95 5.89 -2.97
CA VAL A 162 -6.54 5.90 -1.58
C VAL A 162 -7.81 5.79 -0.74
N SER A 163 -8.04 4.66 -0.09
CA SER A 163 -9.17 4.42 0.82
C SER A 163 -8.72 4.47 2.26
#